data_2d6ceef3a7fcaddca369f82db0ac8fa4
#
_entry.id   2d6ceef3a7fcaddca369f82db0ac8fa4
#
_cell.length_a   1.000
_cell.length_b   1.000
_cell.length_c   1.000
_cell.angle_alpha   90.00
_cell.angle_beta   90.00
_cell.angle_gamma   90.00
#
_symmetry.space_group_name_H-M   'P 1'
#
loop_
_entity.id
_entity.type
_entity.pdbx_description
1 polymer ?
#
loop_
_entity_poly.entity_id
_entity_poly.type
_entity_poly.pdbx_seq_one_letter_code
_entity_poly.pdbx_strand_id
1 'polypeptide(L)'
;MASIGFQLRSSGLALVVALGLAVPAGAVDTAGQRAAITRSLDAQYSRIDALYKDIHAHPELGFQETRTAAKLAAEMRALGYEVTEGVGRTGIVAITKNGPGPTIMVRTDLDALPLPEKTGLPYASKATQIWRGKETPVMHACGHDIHMAVWVAVAKIMLDLKDQWSGTLMFIGQPAEEGGGGAKAMVADGLFTRFPKPDYGFALHVGPG
;
A
#
# COMPACT_ATOMS: atom_id res chain seq x y z
N MET A 1 40.39 -53.18 57.46
CA MET A 1 39.57 -52.01 57.61
C MET A 1 39.98 -51.01 56.53
N ALA A 2 39.25 -50.90 55.42
CA ALA A 2 39.56 -50.00 54.30
C ALA A 2 38.61 -48.80 54.38
N SER A 3 39.18 -47.59 54.45
CA SER A 3 38.46 -46.33 54.47
C SER A 3 38.25 -45.86 53.02
N ILE A 4 37.01 -45.67 52.61
CA ILE A 4 36.62 -45.13 51.28
C ILE A 4 36.40 -43.63 51.46
N GLY A 5 37.29 -42.84 50.90
CA GLY A 5 37.16 -41.42 50.85
C GLY A 5 36.25 -40.99 49.67
N PHE A 6 35.15 -40.31 49.97
CA PHE A 6 34.21 -39.78 48.98
C PHE A 6 34.61 -38.33 48.60
N GLN A 7 35.11 -38.11 47.38
CA GLN A 7 35.39 -36.78 46.87
C GLN A 7 34.18 -36.17 46.16
N LEU A 8 33.60 -35.13 46.74
CA LEU A 8 32.58 -34.30 46.14
C LEU A 8 33.22 -33.36 45.10
N ARG A 9 32.95 -33.58 43.84
CA ARG A 9 33.26 -32.62 42.77
C ARG A 9 32.15 -31.57 42.71
N SER A 10 32.46 -30.34 43.08
CA SER A 10 31.63 -29.15 42.89
C SER A 10 31.65 -28.68 41.42
N SER A 11 30.56 -28.98 40.69
CA SER A 11 30.36 -28.43 39.35
C SER A 11 29.83 -27.00 39.49
N GLY A 12 30.69 -26.03 39.29
CA GLY A 12 30.32 -24.63 39.24
C GLY A 12 29.51 -24.34 37.95
N LEU A 13 28.23 -24.02 38.09
CA LEU A 13 27.38 -23.54 37.01
C LEU A 13 27.68 -22.06 36.78
N ALA A 14 28.41 -21.74 35.74
CA ALA A 14 28.65 -20.33 35.33
C ALA A 14 27.37 -19.77 34.69
N LEU A 15 26.69 -18.89 35.41
CA LEU A 15 25.55 -18.12 34.89
C LEU A 15 26.09 -17.00 33.97
N VAL A 16 26.03 -17.19 32.67
CA VAL A 16 26.33 -16.14 31.70
C VAL A 16 25.11 -15.19 31.62
N VAL A 17 25.19 -14.09 32.35
CA VAL A 17 24.23 -12.99 32.20
C VAL A 17 24.58 -12.21 30.92
N ALA A 18 23.85 -12.47 29.84
CA ALA A 18 23.91 -11.64 28.64
C ALA A 18 23.24 -10.28 28.97
N LEU A 19 24.04 -9.26 29.30
CA LEU A 19 23.56 -7.88 29.29
C LEU A 19 23.22 -7.51 27.84
N GLY A 20 21.96 -7.56 27.48
CA GLY A 20 21.45 -6.96 26.26
C GLY A 20 21.65 -5.44 26.37
N LEU A 21 22.62 -4.89 25.65
CA LEU A 21 22.73 -3.46 25.45
C LEU A 21 21.47 -3.00 24.71
N ALA A 22 20.52 -2.42 25.42
CA ALA A 22 19.42 -1.68 24.82
C ALA A 22 20.05 -0.47 24.09
N VAL A 23 20.15 -0.55 22.76
CA VAL A 23 20.50 0.61 21.94
C VAL A 23 19.38 1.62 22.16
N PRO A 24 19.65 2.83 22.68
CA PRO A 24 18.61 3.83 22.80
C PRO A 24 18.05 4.09 21.40
N ALA A 25 16.73 3.96 21.23
CA ALA A 25 16.05 4.40 20.02
C ALA A 25 16.38 5.89 19.89
N GLY A 26 17.28 6.24 18.97
CA GLY A 26 17.63 7.63 18.69
C GLY A 26 16.33 8.40 18.41
N ALA A 27 16.22 9.62 18.93
CA ALA A 27 15.08 10.47 18.64
C ALA A 27 14.91 10.59 17.12
N VAL A 28 13.72 10.24 16.63
CA VAL A 28 13.41 10.30 15.20
C VAL A 28 13.51 11.78 14.77
N ASP A 29 14.39 12.09 13.80
CA ASP A 29 14.47 13.43 13.21
C ASP A 29 13.24 13.70 12.33
N THR A 30 12.12 14.04 12.97
CA THR A 30 10.87 14.31 12.29
C THR A 30 10.94 15.54 11.39
N ALA A 31 11.78 16.52 11.68
CA ALA A 31 11.94 17.71 10.86
C ALA A 31 12.70 17.40 9.56
N GLY A 32 13.82 16.66 9.64
CA GLY A 32 14.56 16.20 8.49
C GLY A 32 13.75 15.26 7.60
N GLN A 33 13.00 14.34 8.20
CA GLN A 33 12.09 13.46 7.46
C GLN A 33 10.99 14.24 6.74
N ARG A 34 10.34 15.19 7.40
CA ARG A 34 9.33 16.06 6.77
C ARG A 34 9.91 16.81 5.57
N ALA A 35 11.08 17.42 5.72
CA ALA A 35 11.74 18.11 4.62
C ALA A 35 12.09 17.19 3.45
N ALA A 36 12.51 15.95 3.72
CA ALA A 36 12.80 14.96 2.68
C ALA A 36 11.52 14.51 1.96
N ILE A 37 10.42 14.28 2.68
CA ILE A 37 9.11 13.96 2.11
C ILE A 37 8.63 15.11 1.22
N THR A 38 8.71 16.36 1.69
CA THR A 38 8.29 17.53 0.90
C THR A 38 9.09 17.64 -0.39
N ARG A 39 10.42 17.51 -0.36
CA ARG A 39 11.26 17.53 -1.57
C ARG A 39 10.88 16.43 -2.56
N SER A 40 10.65 15.19 -2.09
CA SER A 40 10.22 14.09 -2.94
C SER A 40 8.84 14.36 -3.56
N LEU A 41 7.92 14.91 -2.78
CA LEU A 41 6.58 15.29 -3.26
C LEU A 41 6.65 16.38 -4.32
N ASP A 42 7.38 17.47 -4.07
CA ASP A 42 7.55 18.59 -5.00
C ASP A 42 8.14 18.14 -6.34
N ALA A 43 9.13 17.24 -6.30
CA ALA A 43 9.78 16.72 -7.49
C ALA A 43 8.86 15.87 -8.38
N GLN A 44 7.82 15.28 -7.83
CA GLN A 44 6.88 14.41 -8.57
C GLN A 44 5.49 15.04 -8.77
N TYR A 45 5.20 16.21 -8.19
CA TYR A 45 3.86 16.77 -8.10
C TYR A 45 3.17 16.87 -9.47
N SER A 46 3.85 17.43 -10.49
CA SER A 46 3.27 17.57 -11.83
C SER A 46 2.88 16.24 -12.47
N ARG A 47 3.66 15.17 -12.22
CA ARG A 47 3.36 13.80 -12.69
C ARG A 47 2.16 13.22 -11.97
N ILE A 48 2.07 13.43 -10.66
CA ILE A 48 0.95 12.95 -9.84
C ILE A 48 -0.34 13.69 -10.15
N ASP A 49 -0.28 15.00 -10.37
CA ASP A 49 -1.44 15.80 -10.83
C ASP A 49 -1.95 15.32 -12.21
N ALA A 50 -1.03 15.02 -13.14
CA ALA A 50 -1.39 14.47 -14.43
C ALA A 50 -2.02 13.07 -14.32
N LEU A 51 -1.49 12.21 -13.44
CA LEU A 51 -2.06 10.90 -13.15
C LEU A 51 -3.47 11.02 -12.57
N TYR A 52 -3.66 11.88 -11.58
CA TYR A 52 -4.96 12.18 -10.98
C TYR A 52 -5.99 12.58 -12.05
N LYS A 53 -5.66 13.57 -12.90
CA LYS A 53 -6.55 14.07 -13.96
C LYS A 53 -6.87 13.00 -15.01
N ASP A 54 -5.90 12.15 -15.34
CA ASP A 54 -6.11 11.05 -16.27
C ASP A 54 -7.06 9.98 -15.69
N ILE A 55 -6.91 9.63 -14.43
CA ILE A 55 -7.81 8.69 -13.75
C ILE A 55 -9.22 9.30 -13.60
N HIS A 56 -9.30 10.56 -13.19
CA HIS A 56 -10.55 11.29 -13.05
C HIS A 56 -11.36 11.33 -14.35
N ALA A 57 -10.68 11.56 -15.48
CA ALA A 57 -11.33 11.62 -16.79
C ALA A 57 -11.79 10.25 -17.34
N HIS A 58 -11.28 9.15 -16.76
CA HIS A 58 -11.54 7.80 -17.24
C HIS A 58 -11.95 6.84 -16.10
N PRO A 59 -12.98 7.18 -15.33
CA PRO A 59 -13.44 6.36 -14.21
C PRO A 59 -14.05 5.05 -14.68
N GLU A 60 -13.89 4.00 -13.89
CA GLU A 60 -14.43 2.67 -14.15
C GLU A 60 -15.19 2.15 -12.94
N LEU A 61 -16.30 1.44 -13.18
CA LEU A 61 -17.14 0.86 -12.13
C LEU A 61 -16.51 -0.38 -11.52
N GLY A 62 -16.96 -0.73 -10.33
CA GLY A 62 -16.48 -1.90 -9.59
C GLY A 62 -16.48 -3.20 -10.40
N PHE A 63 -15.36 -3.91 -10.36
CA PHE A 63 -15.01 -5.08 -11.17
C PHE A 63 -14.94 -4.83 -12.70
N GLN A 64 -14.89 -3.58 -13.12
CA GLN A 64 -14.65 -3.18 -14.51
C GLN A 64 -13.40 -2.29 -14.62
N GLU A 65 -12.61 -2.11 -13.56
CA GLU A 65 -11.46 -1.21 -13.41
C GLU A 65 -10.21 -1.73 -14.17
N THR A 66 -10.39 -2.18 -15.40
CA THR A 66 -9.29 -2.82 -16.17
C THR A 66 -8.22 -1.84 -16.60
N ARG A 67 -8.61 -0.65 -17.08
CA ARG A 67 -7.70 0.42 -17.46
C ARG A 67 -7.01 1.01 -16.23
N THR A 68 -7.77 1.29 -15.19
CA THR A 68 -7.28 1.87 -13.94
C THR A 68 -6.24 0.95 -13.30
N ALA A 69 -6.54 -0.35 -13.16
CA ALA A 69 -5.62 -1.33 -12.62
C ALA A 69 -4.33 -1.44 -13.45
N ALA A 70 -4.44 -1.52 -14.78
CA ALA A 70 -3.27 -1.58 -15.67
C ALA A 70 -2.41 -0.30 -15.59
N LYS A 71 -3.04 0.88 -15.47
CA LYS A 71 -2.35 2.16 -15.30
C LYS A 71 -1.53 2.18 -14.01
N LEU A 72 -2.16 1.86 -12.87
CA LEU A 72 -1.47 1.82 -11.59
C LEU A 72 -0.39 0.72 -11.54
N ALA A 73 -0.65 -0.43 -12.13
CA ALA A 73 0.35 -1.48 -12.24
C ALA A 73 1.59 -1.00 -13.03
N ALA A 74 1.39 -0.25 -14.11
CA ALA A 74 2.48 0.34 -14.89
C ALA A 74 3.27 1.38 -14.07
N GLU A 75 2.58 2.26 -13.31
CA GLU A 75 3.22 3.22 -12.41
C GLU A 75 4.10 2.52 -11.35
N MET A 76 3.57 1.48 -10.70
CA MET A 76 4.30 0.75 -9.67
C MET A 76 5.48 -0.05 -10.24
N ARG A 77 5.35 -0.64 -11.43
CA ARG A 77 6.48 -1.30 -12.11
C ARG A 77 7.58 -0.31 -12.50
N ALA A 78 7.20 0.88 -12.98
CA ALA A 78 8.16 1.95 -13.30
C ALA A 78 8.95 2.40 -12.07
N LEU A 79 8.37 2.32 -10.88
CA LEU A 79 9.03 2.54 -9.61
C LEU A 79 9.90 1.35 -9.14
N GLY A 80 9.80 0.18 -9.77
CA GLY A 80 10.59 -1.01 -9.42
C GLY A 80 9.91 -1.93 -8.40
N TYR A 81 8.61 -1.79 -8.16
CA TYR A 81 7.85 -2.77 -7.38
C TYR A 81 7.59 -4.04 -8.18
N GLU A 82 7.57 -5.19 -7.50
CA GLU A 82 7.05 -6.44 -8.04
C GLU A 82 5.52 -6.38 -8.03
N VAL A 83 4.88 -6.47 -9.22
CA VAL A 83 3.45 -6.22 -9.37
C VAL A 83 2.71 -7.45 -9.89
N THR A 84 1.68 -7.87 -9.17
CA THR A 84 0.69 -8.88 -9.57
C THR A 84 -0.64 -8.21 -9.83
N GLU A 85 -1.18 -8.40 -11.03
CA GLU A 85 -2.50 -7.94 -11.45
C GLU A 85 -3.54 -9.06 -11.34
N GLY A 86 -4.82 -8.71 -11.39
CA GLY A 86 -5.94 -9.66 -11.41
C GLY A 86 -6.25 -10.27 -10.05
N VAL A 87 -5.73 -9.75 -8.96
CA VAL A 87 -6.02 -10.24 -7.61
C VAL A 87 -7.44 -9.85 -7.20
N GLY A 88 -8.30 -10.83 -7.02
CA GLY A 88 -9.73 -10.57 -6.79
C GLY A 88 -10.43 -9.93 -7.99
N ARG A 89 -10.09 -10.36 -9.21
CA ARG A 89 -10.54 -9.92 -10.54
C ARG A 89 -9.71 -8.76 -11.09
N THR A 90 -9.98 -7.52 -10.72
CA THR A 90 -9.30 -6.32 -11.25
C THR A 90 -8.31 -5.69 -10.25
N GLY A 91 -8.17 -6.26 -9.06
CA GLY A 91 -7.24 -5.73 -8.05
C GLY A 91 -5.76 -5.96 -8.39
N ILE A 92 -4.90 -5.19 -7.76
CA ILE A 92 -3.45 -5.28 -7.91
C ILE A 92 -2.76 -5.38 -6.56
N VAL A 93 -1.60 -6.06 -6.54
CA VAL A 93 -0.68 -6.11 -5.40
C VAL A 93 0.70 -5.75 -5.88
N ALA A 94 1.35 -4.77 -5.25
CA ALA A 94 2.70 -4.33 -5.56
C ALA A 94 3.58 -4.42 -4.31
N ILE A 95 4.72 -5.09 -4.41
CA ILE A 95 5.58 -5.38 -3.25
C ILE A 95 6.99 -4.87 -3.50
N THR A 96 7.60 -4.31 -2.46
CA THR A 96 9.05 -4.08 -2.40
C THR A 96 9.59 -4.49 -1.03
N LYS A 97 10.81 -5.00 -1.00
CA LYS A 97 11.49 -5.44 0.22
C LYS A 97 12.75 -4.60 0.45
N ASN A 98 12.97 -4.25 1.70
CA ASN A 98 14.11 -3.46 2.14
C ASN A 98 14.69 -4.02 3.46
N GLY A 99 15.27 -5.20 3.41
CA GLY A 99 15.85 -5.89 4.56
C GLY A 99 14.80 -6.51 5.51
N PRO A 100 15.24 -6.96 6.70
CA PRO A 100 14.36 -7.53 7.71
C PRO A 100 13.51 -6.46 8.39
N GLY A 101 12.28 -6.78 8.76
CA GLY A 101 11.37 -5.87 9.42
C GLY A 101 9.90 -6.24 9.18
N PRO A 102 8.98 -5.40 9.64
CA PRO A 102 7.54 -5.64 9.50
C PRO A 102 7.09 -5.56 8.05
N THR A 103 5.95 -6.21 7.78
CA THR A 103 5.20 -6.03 6.54
C THR A 103 4.12 -4.98 6.75
N ILE A 104 4.17 -3.91 5.99
CA ILE A 104 3.20 -2.82 6.04
C ILE A 104 2.38 -2.83 4.76
N MET A 105 1.06 -2.91 4.90
CA MET A 105 0.12 -2.82 3.79
C MET A 105 -0.41 -1.38 3.65
N VAL A 106 -0.39 -0.85 2.42
CA VAL A 106 -1.01 0.43 2.07
C VAL A 106 -2.09 0.17 1.03
N ARG A 107 -3.33 0.50 1.35
CA ARG A 107 -4.50 0.24 0.51
C ARG A 107 -5.00 1.50 -0.17
N THR A 108 -5.34 1.39 -1.45
CA THR A 108 -6.24 2.28 -2.18
C THR A 108 -7.41 1.51 -2.76
N ASP A 109 -8.49 2.19 -3.10
CA ASP A 109 -9.63 1.73 -3.88
C ASP A 109 -9.46 2.15 -5.34
N LEU A 110 -10.15 1.44 -6.25
CA LEU A 110 -9.96 1.63 -7.70
C LEU A 110 -11.22 2.11 -8.43
N ASP A 111 -12.39 1.82 -7.89
CA ASP A 111 -13.66 1.98 -8.57
C ASP A 111 -14.26 3.38 -8.44
N ALA A 112 -15.18 3.66 -9.35
CA ALA A 112 -15.96 4.89 -9.42
C ALA A 112 -17.46 4.58 -9.28
N LEU A 113 -18.27 5.63 -9.26
CA LEU A 113 -19.72 5.58 -9.04
C LEU A 113 -20.53 5.76 -10.33
N PRO A 114 -21.70 5.09 -10.45
CA PRO A 114 -22.59 5.14 -11.62
C PRO A 114 -23.44 6.41 -11.61
N LEU A 115 -22.82 7.57 -11.77
CA LEU A 115 -23.50 8.87 -11.79
C LEU A 115 -22.82 9.87 -12.75
N PRO A 116 -23.58 10.86 -13.31
CA PRO A 116 -23.02 11.84 -14.21
C PRO A 116 -22.22 12.90 -13.46
N GLU A 117 -21.06 13.26 -13.99
CA GLU A 117 -20.28 14.40 -13.50
C GLU A 117 -20.87 15.72 -13.96
N LYS A 118 -20.93 16.72 -13.07
CA LYS A 118 -21.44 18.08 -13.32
C LYS A 118 -20.52 19.16 -12.79
N THR A 119 -19.22 18.86 -12.63
CA THR A 119 -18.23 19.79 -12.06
C THR A 119 -17.87 20.92 -13.02
N GLY A 120 -17.96 20.70 -14.33
CA GLY A 120 -17.50 21.64 -15.34
C GLY A 120 -15.98 21.74 -15.47
N LEU A 121 -15.22 20.82 -14.86
CA LEU A 121 -13.77 20.77 -14.95
C LEU A 121 -13.33 20.43 -16.38
N PRO A 122 -12.18 20.94 -16.86
CA PRO A 122 -11.68 20.64 -18.20
C PRO A 122 -11.34 19.16 -18.40
N TYR A 123 -11.14 18.40 -17.33
CA TYR A 123 -10.89 16.97 -17.31
C TYR A 123 -12.08 16.17 -16.73
N ALA A 124 -13.28 16.76 -16.67
CA ALA A 124 -14.48 16.08 -16.21
C ALA A 124 -14.75 14.80 -17.02
N SER A 125 -15.20 13.77 -16.34
CA SER A 125 -15.52 12.48 -16.95
C SER A 125 -16.65 12.59 -17.98
N LYS A 126 -16.44 11.94 -19.11
CA LYS A 126 -17.46 11.65 -20.14
C LYS A 126 -17.65 10.15 -20.35
N ALA A 127 -17.08 9.36 -19.45
CA ALA A 127 -17.13 7.90 -19.52
C ALA A 127 -18.54 7.38 -19.25
N THR A 128 -18.89 6.30 -19.96
CA THR A 128 -20.08 5.50 -19.70
C THR A 128 -19.68 4.03 -19.60
N GLN A 129 -20.36 3.29 -18.74
CA GLN A 129 -20.22 1.83 -18.62
C GLN A 129 -21.58 1.19 -18.37
N ILE A 130 -21.65 -0.14 -18.57
CA ILE A 130 -22.88 -0.87 -18.29
C ILE A 130 -23.03 -1.09 -16.78
N TRP A 131 -24.07 -0.53 -16.21
CA TRP A 131 -24.49 -0.71 -14.82
C TRP A 131 -25.89 -1.29 -14.76
N ARG A 132 -26.04 -2.49 -14.19
CA ARG A 132 -27.35 -3.19 -14.08
C ARG A 132 -28.12 -3.27 -15.41
N GLY A 133 -27.39 -3.54 -16.50
CA GLY A 133 -27.94 -3.69 -17.84
C GLY A 133 -28.25 -2.38 -18.59
N LYS A 134 -27.85 -1.22 -18.03
CA LYS A 134 -28.02 0.09 -18.68
C LYS A 134 -26.68 0.77 -18.87
N GLU A 135 -26.50 1.45 -19.99
CA GLU A 135 -25.41 2.40 -20.17
C GLU A 135 -25.61 3.57 -19.22
N THR A 136 -24.61 3.83 -18.39
CA THR A 136 -24.68 4.77 -17.27
C THR A 136 -23.42 5.61 -17.25
N PRO A 137 -23.50 6.96 -17.07
CA PRO A 137 -22.36 7.80 -16.82
C PRO A 137 -21.61 7.36 -15.56
N VAL A 138 -20.29 7.57 -15.56
CA VAL A 138 -19.43 7.17 -14.45
C VAL A 138 -18.59 8.36 -13.99
N MET A 139 -18.41 8.52 -12.69
CA MET A 139 -17.65 9.59 -12.06
C MET A 139 -16.91 9.10 -10.82
N HIS A 140 -15.69 9.58 -10.61
CA HIS A 140 -15.01 9.46 -9.31
C HIS A 140 -15.58 10.48 -8.32
N ALA A 141 -16.77 10.20 -7.77
CA ALA A 141 -17.44 11.09 -6.82
C ALA A 141 -17.11 10.79 -5.34
N CYS A 142 -16.41 9.69 -5.07
CA CYS A 142 -15.92 9.31 -3.74
C CYS A 142 -14.44 9.67 -3.50
N GLY A 143 -13.75 10.21 -4.54
CA GLY A 143 -12.36 10.65 -4.43
C GLY A 143 -11.32 9.54 -4.55
N HIS A 144 -11.69 8.35 -5.07
CA HIS A 144 -10.76 7.24 -5.24
C HIS A 144 -9.62 7.57 -6.23
N ASP A 145 -9.84 8.47 -7.18
CA ASP A 145 -8.82 9.04 -8.07
C ASP A 145 -7.71 9.79 -7.31
N ILE A 146 -8.08 10.57 -6.28
CA ILE A 146 -7.12 11.22 -5.38
C ILE A 146 -6.40 10.17 -4.54
N HIS A 147 -7.13 9.16 -4.00
CA HIS A 147 -6.52 8.10 -3.21
C HIS A 147 -5.45 7.36 -4.02
N MET A 148 -5.73 7.01 -5.28
CA MET A 148 -4.81 6.33 -6.20
C MET A 148 -3.57 7.20 -6.50
N ALA A 149 -3.76 8.49 -6.74
CA ALA A 149 -2.66 9.42 -6.98
C ALA A 149 -1.75 9.55 -5.75
N VAL A 150 -2.33 9.71 -4.55
CA VAL A 150 -1.60 9.74 -3.27
C VAL A 150 -0.88 8.41 -3.02
N TRP A 151 -1.51 7.27 -3.30
CA TRP A 151 -0.94 5.94 -3.15
C TRP A 151 0.34 5.77 -3.99
N VAL A 152 0.34 6.20 -5.25
CA VAL A 152 1.54 6.20 -6.11
C VAL A 152 2.60 7.17 -5.60
N ALA A 153 2.20 8.37 -5.14
CA ALA A 153 3.13 9.34 -4.58
C ALA A 153 3.83 8.81 -3.32
N VAL A 154 3.08 8.16 -2.43
CA VAL A 154 3.63 7.53 -1.22
C VAL A 154 4.59 6.39 -1.58
N ALA A 155 4.27 5.57 -2.58
CA ALA A 155 5.16 4.50 -3.04
C ALA A 155 6.52 5.06 -3.49
N LYS A 156 6.53 6.17 -4.23
CA LYS A 156 7.77 6.85 -4.66
C LYS A 156 8.54 7.45 -3.47
N ILE A 157 7.84 8.15 -2.56
CA ILE A 157 8.45 8.75 -1.37
C ILE A 157 9.14 7.67 -0.52
N MET A 158 8.51 6.51 -0.32
CA MET A 158 9.09 5.42 0.45
C MET A 158 10.37 4.87 -0.19
N LEU A 159 10.47 4.86 -1.52
CA LEU A 159 11.71 4.49 -2.22
C LEU A 159 12.80 5.56 -2.07
N ASP A 160 12.44 6.84 -2.13
CA ASP A 160 13.39 7.94 -1.94
C ASP A 160 13.95 7.98 -0.51
N LEU A 161 13.19 7.48 0.46
CA LEU A 161 13.57 7.38 1.86
C LEU A 161 14.04 5.97 2.26
N LYS A 162 14.46 5.16 1.28
CA LYS A 162 14.82 3.75 1.47
C LYS A 162 15.83 3.52 2.61
N ASP A 163 16.75 4.45 2.82
CA ASP A 163 17.76 4.36 3.88
C ASP A 163 17.20 4.61 5.29
N GLN A 164 15.92 5.01 5.41
CA GLN A 164 15.29 5.38 6.68
C GLN A 164 14.29 4.34 7.19
N TRP A 165 14.11 3.23 6.49
CA TRP A 165 13.20 2.16 6.90
C TRP A 165 13.72 0.78 6.48
N SER A 166 13.20 -0.26 7.12
CA SER A 166 13.42 -1.65 6.73
C SER A 166 12.14 -2.46 6.87
N GLY A 167 12.06 -3.58 6.14
CA GLY A 167 10.89 -4.45 6.11
C GLY A 167 10.33 -4.61 4.70
N THR A 168 9.04 -4.90 4.61
CA THR A 168 8.31 -5.11 3.36
C THR A 168 7.18 -4.11 3.25
N LEU A 169 7.07 -3.45 2.11
CA LEU A 169 5.90 -2.65 1.75
C LEU A 169 5.04 -3.44 0.76
N MET A 170 3.76 -3.58 1.06
CA MET A 170 2.76 -4.21 0.23
C MET A 170 1.66 -3.19 -0.08
N PHE A 171 1.69 -2.66 -1.29
CA PHE A 171 0.68 -1.75 -1.80
C PHE A 171 -0.42 -2.53 -2.49
N ILE A 172 -1.68 -2.32 -2.11
CA ILE A 172 -2.83 -2.99 -2.74
C ILE A 172 -3.79 -1.98 -3.35
N GLY A 173 -4.20 -2.23 -4.60
CA GLY A 173 -5.33 -1.57 -5.25
C GLY A 173 -6.55 -2.48 -5.15
N GLN A 174 -7.50 -2.12 -4.30
CA GLN A 174 -8.71 -2.91 -4.06
C GLN A 174 -9.78 -2.53 -5.08
N PRO A 175 -10.32 -3.48 -5.86
CA PRO A 175 -11.44 -3.22 -6.76
C PRO A 175 -12.76 -3.14 -5.99
N ALA A 176 -13.80 -2.64 -6.63
CA ALA A 176 -15.21 -2.74 -6.23
C ALA A 176 -15.45 -2.45 -4.74
N GLU A 177 -14.98 -1.30 -4.28
CA GLU A 177 -15.20 -0.84 -2.90
C GLU A 177 -16.66 -0.42 -2.70
N GLU A 178 -17.24 0.30 -3.66
CA GLU A 178 -18.58 0.90 -3.66
C GLU A 178 -19.71 -0.16 -3.65
N GLY A 179 -19.66 -1.07 -2.70
CA GLY A 179 -20.67 -2.11 -2.50
C GLY A 179 -20.47 -3.40 -3.30
N GLY A 180 -19.33 -3.52 -4.02
CA GLY A 180 -19.09 -4.67 -4.88
C GLY A 180 -18.42 -5.88 -4.22
N GLY A 181 -17.89 -5.75 -2.99
CA GLY A 181 -17.24 -6.85 -2.28
C GLY A 181 -15.83 -7.17 -2.77
N GLY A 182 -15.11 -6.19 -3.31
CA GLY A 182 -13.76 -6.37 -3.85
C GLY A 182 -12.74 -6.85 -2.83
N ALA A 183 -12.78 -6.35 -1.59
CA ALA A 183 -11.92 -6.85 -0.52
C ALA A 183 -12.15 -8.34 -0.26
N LYS A 184 -13.41 -8.79 -0.24
CA LYS A 184 -13.77 -10.20 -0.11
C LYS A 184 -13.25 -11.03 -1.29
N ALA A 185 -13.32 -10.49 -2.50
CA ALA A 185 -12.81 -11.15 -3.69
C ALA A 185 -11.27 -11.29 -3.63
N MET A 186 -10.54 -10.26 -3.22
CA MET A 186 -9.09 -10.33 -3.05
C MET A 186 -8.68 -11.35 -1.97
N VAL A 187 -9.37 -11.38 -0.84
CA VAL A 187 -9.11 -12.36 0.22
C VAL A 187 -9.39 -13.78 -0.26
N ALA A 188 -10.51 -14.00 -0.99
CA ALA A 188 -10.84 -15.29 -1.56
C ALA A 188 -9.84 -15.76 -2.63
N ASP A 189 -9.24 -14.82 -3.37
CA ASP A 189 -8.15 -15.10 -4.33
C ASP A 189 -6.78 -15.27 -3.66
N GLY A 190 -6.71 -15.27 -2.34
CA GLY A 190 -5.51 -15.57 -1.58
C GLY A 190 -4.63 -14.38 -1.25
N LEU A 191 -5.19 -13.18 -1.07
CA LEU A 191 -4.41 -11.97 -0.71
C LEU A 191 -3.44 -12.21 0.46
N PHE A 192 -3.84 -13.00 1.47
CA PHE A 192 -3.01 -13.27 2.65
C PHE A 192 -2.43 -14.69 2.70
N THR A 193 -2.49 -15.43 1.58
CA THR A 193 -1.87 -16.76 1.43
C THR A 193 -0.86 -16.80 0.29
N ARG A 194 -1.05 -16.03 -0.75
CA ARG A 194 -0.12 -15.84 -1.88
C ARG A 194 0.92 -14.75 -1.62
N PHE A 195 0.55 -13.77 -0.80
CA PHE A 195 1.37 -12.61 -0.48
C PHE A 195 1.65 -12.54 1.03
N PRO A 196 2.68 -11.78 1.47
CA PRO A 196 2.98 -11.64 2.88
C PRO A 196 1.78 -11.12 3.68
N LYS A 197 1.50 -11.75 4.82
CA LYS A 197 0.48 -11.23 5.74
C LYS A 197 1.01 -9.96 6.40
N PRO A 198 0.28 -8.83 6.34
CA PRO A 198 0.74 -7.59 6.92
C PRO A 198 0.68 -7.60 8.45
N ASP A 199 1.66 -6.96 9.08
CA ASP A 199 1.66 -6.66 10.51
C ASP A 199 0.85 -5.40 10.81
N TYR A 200 0.84 -4.44 9.86
CA TYR A 200 0.10 -3.18 9.93
C TYR A 200 -0.55 -2.86 8.58
N GLY A 201 -1.70 -2.19 8.63
CA GLY A 201 -2.42 -1.73 7.44
C GLY A 201 -2.81 -0.26 7.54
N PHE A 202 -2.64 0.47 6.43
CA PHE A 202 -3.03 1.86 6.29
C PHE A 202 -3.96 2.02 5.09
N ALA A 203 -5.01 2.80 5.27
CA ALA A 203 -5.89 3.28 4.23
C ALA A 203 -6.29 4.72 4.54
N LEU A 204 -6.39 5.56 3.53
CA LEU A 204 -6.86 6.94 3.64
C LEU A 204 -8.17 7.06 2.87
N HIS A 205 -9.04 7.94 3.33
CA HIS A 205 -10.23 8.33 2.61
C HIS A 205 -10.45 9.83 2.74
N VAL A 206 -10.75 10.50 1.63
CA VAL A 206 -11.19 11.91 1.65
C VAL A 206 -12.55 12.00 2.33
N GLY A 207 -12.79 13.06 3.07
CA GLY A 207 -14.03 13.31 3.77
C GLY A 207 -14.57 14.70 3.45
N PRO A 208 -15.87 14.96 3.71
CA PRO A 208 -16.38 16.32 3.70
C PRO A 208 -15.62 17.15 4.73
N GLY A 209 -15.16 18.35 4.31
CA GLY A 209 -14.49 19.34 5.18
C GLY A 209 -15.45 19.99 6.16
#